data_da3c98b407879f37d46296f361e9d5c7
#
_entry.id   da3c98b407879f37d46296f361e9d5c7
#
_cell.length_a   1.000
_cell.length_b   1.000
_cell.length_c   1.000
_cell.angle_alpha   90.00
_cell.angle_beta   90.00
_cell.angle_gamma   90.00
#
_symmetry.space_group_name_H-M   'P 1'
#
loop_
_entity.id
_entity.type
_entity.pdbx_description
1 polymer ?
#
loop_
_entity_poly.entity_id
_entity_poly.type
_entity_poly.pdbx_seq_one_letter_code
_entity_poly.pdbx_strand_id
1 'polypeptide(L)'
;QRQMCIRDRPALRELYRRERSRVPVEMKIEIEEGGEKLTVTDGTNKAFAYGDAEPQPARTDPTESLSRSLSKTGGTPFSAEKIDVEMDGSPWFVPGSAINELRREALDALLKKRETLRPWPVNEVELPPLPLRTLPPHRTLRARFERWEQVPEQALSGVEYLILPIAQADRVPREWREKTLLELPRVMFGALEEDTARRIAATQDAGFAGYEVSNIAHLRLCRGLPMTGGFGLNVTNNLAAQYYADLGLSSVLILPEVKDSDISTIAPTRDGKPVPTGVITYGHMPLMVTRACPLQNIHDCAHCDKTGLLTDRKAKKFPVRCGLGVRTIYNPVPIYMGDKPGALTVDYGVAYFTLESREEAAAILDSIRQHAPFEGEFTRGLYFKGTN
;
A
#
# COMPACT_ATOMS: atom_id res chain seq x y z
N GLN A 1 20.67 17.83 18.06
CA GLN A 1 20.17 16.86 17.06
C GLN A 1 20.34 15.47 17.63
N ARG A 2 19.32 14.90 18.28
CA ARG A 2 19.29 13.46 18.55
C ARG A 2 18.88 12.77 17.26
N GLN A 3 19.83 12.39 16.44
CA GLN A 3 19.61 11.34 15.47
C GLN A 3 19.15 10.10 16.25
N MET A 4 17.89 9.78 16.19
CA MET A 4 17.37 8.46 16.57
C MET A 4 17.88 7.45 15.55
N CYS A 5 19.18 7.19 15.60
CA CYS A 5 19.77 6.15 14.81
C CYS A 5 19.28 4.83 15.39
N ILE A 6 18.51 4.07 14.60
CA ILE A 6 18.08 2.70 14.92
C ILE A 6 19.27 1.86 15.42
N ARG A 7 20.49 2.18 14.96
CA ARG A 7 21.76 1.55 15.35
C ARG A 7 22.12 1.69 16.84
N ASP A 8 21.53 2.66 17.56
CA ASP A 8 21.95 2.97 18.95
C ASP A 8 21.16 2.23 20.02
N ARG A 9 20.14 1.44 19.65
CA ARG A 9 19.42 0.59 20.60
C ARG A 9 20.12 -0.76 20.76
N PRO A 10 20.60 -1.14 21.98
CA PRO A 10 21.25 -2.43 22.21
C PRO A 10 20.43 -3.63 21.71
N ALA A 11 19.11 -3.60 21.91
CA ALA A 11 18.19 -4.63 21.44
C ALA A 11 18.13 -4.77 19.90
N LEU A 12 18.32 -3.66 19.15
CA LEU A 12 18.37 -3.68 17.70
C LEU A 12 19.72 -4.16 17.18
N ARG A 13 20.84 -3.80 17.87
CA ARG A 13 22.16 -4.35 17.56
C ARG A 13 22.18 -5.87 17.71
N GLU A 14 21.50 -6.40 18.71
CA GLU A 14 21.41 -7.85 18.93
C GLU A 14 20.59 -8.55 17.84
N LEU A 15 19.55 -7.91 17.27
CA LEU A 15 18.80 -8.45 16.13
C LEU A 15 19.66 -8.60 14.87
N TYR A 16 20.65 -7.72 14.67
CA TYR A 16 21.57 -7.81 13.54
C TYR A 16 22.77 -8.77 13.80
N ARG A 17 23.01 -9.18 15.04
CA ARG A 17 24.10 -10.09 15.38
C ARG A 17 23.72 -11.56 15.27
N ARG A 18 22.44 -11.89 15.46
CA ARG A 18 21.94 -13.27 15.42
C ARG A 18 20.61 -13.31 14.70
N GLU A 19 20.54 -14.18 13.72
CA GLU A 19 19.30 -14.55 13.11
C GLU A 19 18.42 -15.26 14.17
N ARG A 20 17.28 -14.66 14.54
CA ARG A 20 16.39 -15.18 15.59
C ARG A 20 15.27 -16.03 14.99
N SER A 21 14.88 -15.75 13.75
CA SER A 21 13.86 -16.52 13.05
C SER A 21 14.53 -17.69 12.34
N ARG A 22 14.28 -18.89 12.82
CA ARG A 22 14.78 -20.12 12.20
C ARG A 22 13.60 -20.94 11.72
N VAL A 23 13.83 -21.71 10.66
CA VAL A 23 12.87 -22.64 10.12
C VAL A 23 12.98 -23.95 10.89
N PRO A 24 11.92 -24.40 11.57
CA PRO A 24 11.91 -25.69 12.23
C PRO A 24 12.03 -26.81 11.21
N VAL A 25 12.84 -27.82 11.53
CA VAL A 25 13.01 -29.00 10.71
C VAL A 25 12.93 -30.27 11.55
N GLU A 26 12.31 -31.30 10.98
CA GLU A 26 12.38 -32.66 11.48
C GLU A 26 13.45 -33.42 10.71
N MET A 27 14.23 -34.23 11.43
CA MET A 27 15.31 -35.04 10.89
C MET A 27 15.08 -36.51 11.22
N LYS A 28 15.28 -37.38 10.24
CA LYS A 28 15.24 -38.83 10.40
C LYS A 28 16.52 -39.41 9.83
N ILE A 29 17.34 -40.05 10.69
CA ILE A 29 18.50 -40.79 10.25
C ILE A 29 18.17 -42.32 10.27
N GLU A 30 18.46 -42.98 9.17
CA GLU A 30 18.31 -44.41 8.97
C GLU A 30 19.73 -44.97 8.77
N ILE A 31 20.16 -45.94 9.61
CA ILE A 31 21.49 -46.53 9.57
C ILE A 31 21.33 -48.06 9.42
N GLU A 32 21.93 -48.60 8.37
CA GLU A 32 21.93 -50.00 8.01
C GLU A 32 23.38 -50.48 7.79
N GLU A 33 23.63 -51.78 7.66
CA GLU A 33 24.94 -52.35 7.35
C GLU A 33 25.57 -51.71 6.08
N GLY A 34 24.74 -51.32 5.13
CA GLY A 34 25.15 -50.75 3.83
C GLY A 34 25.36 -49.25 3.79
N GLY A 35 25.18 -48.53 4.90
CA GLY A 35 25.36 -47.08 4.93
C GLY A 35 24.33 -46.34 5.77
N GLU A 36 24.37 -45.03 5.70
CA GLU A 36 23.46 -44.14 6.40
C GLU A 36 22.75 -43.17 5.48
N LYS A 37 21.50 -42.87 5.80
CA LYS A 37 20.66 -41.90 5.09
C LYS A 37 20.05 -40.92 6.09
N LEU A 38 20.21 -39.64 5.83
CA LEU A 38 19.56 -38.56 6.59
C LEU A 38 18.46 -37.90 5.74
N THR A 39 17.26 -37.93 6.26
CA THR A 39 16.10 -37.25 5.69
C THR A 39 15.81 -36.02 6.55
N VAL A 40 15.62 -34.83 5.92
CA VAL A 40 15.22 -33.57 6.57
C VAL A 40 14.00 -33.00 5.91
N THR A 41 13.07 -32.46 6.71
CA THR A 41 11.86 -31.82 6.21
C THR A 41 11.48 -30.60 7.05
N ASP A 42 10.94 -29.58 6.39
CA ASP A 42 10.32 -28.40 7.01
C ASP A 42 8.79 -28.46 7.00
N GLY A 43 8.22 -29.64 6.78
CA GLY A 43 6.78 -29.86 6.65
C GLY A 43 6.25 -29.62 5.23
N THR A 44 6.95 -28.84 4.41
CA THR A 44 6.57 -28.56 3.01
C THR A 44 7.56 -29.18 2.01
N ASN A 45 8.85 -29.01 2.28
CA ASN A 45 9.92 -29.56 1.46
C ASN A 45 10.61 -30.70 2.19
N LYS A 46 11.07 -31.69 1.43
CA LYS A 46 11.79 -32.85 1.95
C LYS A 46 13.07 -33.06 1.14
N ALA A 47 14.20 -33.19 1.82
CA ALA A 47 15.49 -33.50 1.21
C ALA A 47 16.15 -34.66 1.97
N PHE A 48 17.13 -35.28 1.34
CA PHE A 48 17.90 -36.38 1.93
C PHE A 48 19.34 -36.31 1.42
N ALA A 49 20.25 -36.88 2.21
CA ALA A 49 21.63 -37.17 1.82
C ALA A 49 21.97 -38.58 2.24
N TYR A 50 22.90 -39.18 1.54
CA TYR A 50 23.45 -40.52 1.85
C TYR A 50 24.89 -40.33 2.33
N GLY A 51 25.27 -41.03 3.39
CA GLY A 51 26.64 -41.07 3.84
C GLY A 51 27.47 -42.12 3.09
N ASP A 52 28.78 -41.83 3.01
CA ASP A 52 29.76 -42.73 2.38
C ASP A 52 30.53 -43.54 3.43
N ALA A 53 30.21 -43.41 4.71
CA ALA A 53 30.90 -44.14 5.76
C ALA A 53 30.34 -45.59 5.85
N GLU A 54 31.22 -46.55 6.09
CA GLU A 54 30.79 -47.93 6.41
C GLU A 54 30.43 -47.98 7.91
N PRO A 55 29.17 -48.16 8.30
CA PRO A 55 28.78 -48.30 9.70
C PRO A 55 29.44 -49.53 10.32
N GLN A 56 29.91 -49.41 11.56
CA GLN A 56 30.51 -50.51 12.30
C GLN A 56 29.63 -50.88 13.49
N PRO A 57 29.61 -52.17 13.91
CA PRO A 57 28.83 -52.57 15.08
C PRO A 57 29.28 -51.75 16.32
N ALA A 58 28.35 -51.10 16.99
CA ALA A 58 28.60 -50.31 18.17
C ALA A 58 28.52 -51.15 19.44
N ARG A 59 29.36 -50.83 20.44
CA ARG A 59 29.36 -51.48 21.76
C ARG A 59 28.27 -50.94 22.69
N THR A 60 27.81 -49.74 22.41
CA THR A 60 26.79 -49.02 23.18
C THR A 60 25.85 -48.31 22.24
N ASP A 61 24.60 -48.07 22.66
CA ASP A 61 23.61 -47.33 21.86
C ASP A 61 24.07 -45.91 21.54
N PRO A 62 24.26 -45.55 20.26
CA PRO A 62 24.76 -44.25 19.85
C PRO A 62 23.65 -43.21 19.66
N THR A 63 22.38 -43.55 19.88
CA THR A 63 21.20 -42.67 19.58
C THR A 63 21.33 -41.26 20.17
N GLU A 64 21.75 -41.15 21.44
CA GLU A 64 21.90 -39.82 22.08
C GLU A 64 23.03 -38.99 21.47
N SER A 65 24.15 -39.64 21.10
CA SER A 65 25.29 -38.96 20.47
C SER A 65 24.98 -38.48 19.04
N LEU A 66 24.22 -39.28 18.27
CA LEU A 66 23.73 -38.95 16.94
C LEU A 66 22.76 -37.77 17.02
N SER A 67 21.76 -37.85 17.88
CA SER A 67 20.80 -36.77 18.09
C SER A 67 21.50 -35.45 18.48
N ARG A 68 22.48 -35.49 19.36
CA ARG A 68 23.29 -34.32 19.75
C ARG A 68 24.11 -33.77 18.58
N SER A 69 24.60 -34.62 17.69
CA SER A 69 25.35 -34.19 16.50
C SER A 69 24.44 -33.59 15.43
N LEU A 70 23.28 -34.14 15.21
CA LEU A 70 22.27 -33.69 14.24
C LEU A 70 21.62 -32.36 14.69
N SER A 71 21.46 -32.13 16.01
CA SER A 71 20.89 -30.89 16.55
C SER A 71 21.74 -29.64 16.31
N LYS A 72 23.01 -29.78 15.92
CA LYS A 72 23.95 -28.67 15.70
C LYS A 72 23.72 -28.01 14.34
N THR A 73 22.65 -27.25 14.20
CA THR A 73 22.27 -26.55 12.94
C THR A 73 22.88 -25.13 12.81
N GLY A 74 23.90 -24.80 13.62
CA GLY A 74 24.58 -23.50 13.58
C GLY A 74 25.13 -23.15 12.20
N GLY A 75 24.99 -21.89 11.77
CA GLY A 75 25.39 -21.41 10.44
C GLY A 75 24.37 -21.71 9.33
N THR A 76 23.20 -22.28 9.66
CA THR A 76 22.08 -22.52 8.74
C THR A 76 20.84 -21.78 9.19
N PRO A 77 19.84 -21.52 8.32
CA PRO A 77 18.58 -20.90 8.71
C PRO A 77 17.64 -21.88 9.46
N PHE A 78 18.09 -23.10 9.75
CA PHE A 78 17.26 -24.17 10.31
C PHE A 78 17.47 -24.35 11.83
N SER A 79 16.43 -24.86 12.51
CA SER A 79 16.48 -25.38 13.88
C SER A 79 15.89 -26.79 13.92
N ALA A 80 16.62 -27.76 14.47
CA ALA A 80 16.11 -29.11 14.64
C ALA A 80 15.07 -29.12 15.77
N GLU A 81 13.82 -29.53 15.45
CA GLU A 81 12.74 -29.68 16.43
C GLU A 81 12.57 -31.16 16.84
N LYS A 82 12.68 -32.06 15.87
CA LYS A 82 12.54 -33.51 16.09
C LYS A 82 13.66 -34.24 15.38
N ILE A 83 14.25 -35.21 16.07
CA ILE A 83 15.29 -36.09 15.51
C ILE A 83 14.89 -37.53 15.83
N ASP A 84 14.61 -38.27 14.78
CA ASP A 84 14.34 -39.71 14.86
C ASP A 84 15.57 -40.47 14.39
N VAL A 85 15.99 -41.49 15.17
CA VAL A 85 17.12 -42.36 14.85
C VAL A 85 16.61 -43.77 14.69
N GLU A 86 16.74 -44.33 13.51
CA GLU A 86 16.38 -45.72 13.20
C GLU A 86 17.63 -46.52 12.80
N MET A 87 17.75 -47.76 13.34
CA MET A 87 18.85 -48.68 13.05
C MET A 87 18.29 -50.06 12.72
N ASP A 88 18.89 -50.70 11.73
CA ASP A 88 18.49 -52.05 11.37
C ASP A 88 19.18 -53.11 12.28
N GLY A 89 18.39 -53.60 13.22
CA GLY A 89 18.71 -54.72 14.10
C GLY A 89 19.71 -54.47 15.21
N SER A 90 20.94 -54.06 14.94
CA SER A 90 22.03 -53.83 15.90
C SER A 90 22.40 -52.35 16.00
N PRO A 91 22.95 -51.89 17.15
CA PRO A 91 23.45 -50.54 17.20
C PRO A 91 24.67 -50.36 16.29
N TRP A 92 24.62 -49.32 15.44
CA TRP A 92 25.67 -49.01 14.46
C TRP A 92 26.45 -47.76 14.89
N PHE A 93 27.77 -47.82 14.82
CA PHE A 93 28.67 -46.69 15.02
C PHE A 93 29.01 -46.03 13.66
N VAL A 94 28.75 -44.72 13.56
CA VAL A 94 29.19 -43.87 12.45
C VAL A 94 30.08 -42.76 12.99
N PRO A 95 31.25 -42.48 12.36
CA PRO A 95 32.12 -41.40 12.81
C PRO A 95 31.41 -40.06 12.86
N GLY A 96 31.69 -39.25 13.91
CA GLY A 96 31.03 -37.97 14.08
C GLY A 96 31.33 -36.95 12.96
N SER A 97 32.45 -37.08 12.25
CA SER A 97 32.78 -36.32 11.05
C SER A 97 31.78 -36.61 9.91
N ALA A 98 31.51 -37.92 9.66
CA ALA A 98 30.57 -38.36 8.62
C ALA A 98 29.13 -37.87 8.92
N ILE A 99 28.67 -37.99 10.17
CA ILE A 99 27.37 -37.43 10.59
C ILE A 99 27.29 -35.92 10.39
N ASN A 100 28.36 -35.18 10.66
CA ASN A 100 28.40 -33.73 10.45
C ASN A 100 28.37 -33.34 8.97
N GLU A 101 28.99 -34.12 8.11
CA GLU A 101 28.98 -33.96 6.65
C GLU A 101 27.59 -34.26 6.09
N LEU A 102 27.05 -35.41 6.41
CA LEU A 102 25.71 -35.87 6.05
C LEU A 102 24.63 -34.81 6.44
N ARG A 103 24.74 -34.25 7.65
CA ARG A 103 23.84 -33.19 8.11
C ARG A 103 23.96 -31.94 7.24
N ARG A 104 25.18 -31.48 6.90
CA ARG A 104 25.38 -30.31 6.05
C ARG A 104 24.77 -30.53 4.67
N GLU A 105 25.05 -31.63 4.06
CA GLU A 105 24.53 -31.96 2.73
C GLU A 105 23.00 -32.03 2.70
N ALA A 106 22.39 -32.68 3.69
CA ALA A 106 20.93 -32.76 3.77
C ALA A 106 20.27 -31.38 3.99
N LEU A 107 20.87 -30.53 4.85
CA LEU A 107 20.35 -29.17 5.08
C LEU A 107 20.58 -28.26 3.87
N ASP A 108 21.72 -28.38 3.17
CA ASP A 108 21.99 -27.64 1.94
C ASP A 108 21.03 -28.06 0.80
N ALA A 109 20.75 -29.35 0.71
CA ALA A 109 19.76 -29.88 -0.25
C ALA A 109 18.35 -29.36 0.07
N LEU A 110 17.99 -29.27 1.34
CA LEU A 110 16.70 -28.70 1.76
C LEU A 110 16.65 -27.18 1.43
N LEU A 111 17.74 -26.46 1.69
CA LEU A 111 17.83 -25.03 1.38
C LEU A 111 17.65 -24.78 -0.12
N LYS A 112 18.35 -25.52 -0.97
CA LYS A 112 18.20 -25.44 -2.43
C LYS A 112 16.77 -25.69 -2.88
N LYS A 113 16.07 -26.67 -2.29
CA LYS A 113 14.64 -26.93 -2.59
C LYS A 113 13.75 -25.79 -2.18
N ARG A 114 14.03 -25.14 -1.04
CA ARG A 114 13.28 -23.95 -0.59
C ARG A 114 13.51 -22.74 -1.48
N GLU A 115 14.73 -22.57 -1.97
CA GLU A 115 15.10 -21.48 -2.87
C GLU A 115 14.57 -21.66 -4.30
N THR A 116 14.23 -22.90 -4.67
CA THR A 116 13.67 -23.20 -5.98
C THR A 116 12.26 -22.62 -6.10
N LEU A 117 12.12 -21.59 -6.93
CA LEU A 117 10.82 -21.00 -7.24
C LEU A 117 9.93 -22.07 -7.92
N ARG A 118 8.76 -22.32 -7.34
CA ARG A 118 7.74 -23.11 -8.04
C ARG A 118 7.23 -22.28 -9.21
N PRO A 119 7.34 -22.76 -10.44
CA PRO A 119 6.77 -22.04 -11.57
C PRO A 119 5.25 -21.96 -11.37
N TRP A 120 4.74 -20.74 -11.32
CA TRP A 120 3.29 -20.53 -11.37
C TRP A 120 2.82 -20.88 -12.78
N PRO A 121 1.68 -21.56 -12.92
CA PRO A 121 1.10 -21.73 -14.23
C PRO A 121 0.82 -20.34 -14.84
N VAL A 122 1.39 -20.10 -16.00
CA VAL A 122 1.11 -18.89 -16.78
C VAL A 122 -0.10 -19.21 -17.65
N ASN A 123 -1.22 -18.56 -17.36
CA ASN A 123 -2.38 -18.62 -18.22
C ASN A 123 -2.34 -17.45 -19.19
N GLU A 124 -2.45 -17.72 -20.47
CA GLU A 124 -2.67 -16.67 -21.46
C GLU A 124 -4.09 -16.11 -21.25
N VAL A 125 -4.16 -14.80 -21.02
CA VAL A 125 -5.43 -14.08 -20.87
C VAL A 125 -5.54 -13.11 -22.05
N GLU A 126 -6.58 -13.27 -22.86
CA GLU A 126 -6.93 -12.25 -23.84
C GLU A 126 -7.39 -10.98 -23.11
N LEU A 127 -6.65 -9.90 -23.31
CA LEU A 127 -7.06 -8.60 -22.79
C LEU A 127 -8.13 -8.01 -23.71
N PRO A 128 -9.18 -7.40 -23.16
CA PRO A 128 -10.17 -6.71 -23.98
C PRO A 128 -9.49 -5.56 -24.75
N PRO A 129 -9.97 -5.20 -25.94
CA PRO A 129 -9.45 -4.08 -26.70
C PRO A 129 -9.59 -2.79 -25.85
N LEU A 130 -8.59 -1.92 -25.96
CA LEU A 130 -8.63 -0.63 -25.27
C LEU A 130 -9.74 0.24 -25.88
N PRO A 131 -10.65 0.77 -25.06
CA PRO A 131 -11.65 1.71 -25.54
C PRO A 131 -10.96 3.02 -25.96
N LEU A 132 -11.48 3.66 -26.99
CA LEU A 132 -11.11 5.02 -27.35
C LEU A 132 -12.23 5.95 -26.89
N ARG A 133 -11.87 6.93 -26.12
CA ARG A 133 -12.79 7.90 -25.59
C ARG A 133 -12.69 9.22 -26.33
N THR A 134 -13.82 9.84 -26.59
CA THR A 134 -13.91 11.22 -27.08
C THR A 134 -14.15 12.16 -25.91
N LEU A 135 -13.66 13.39 -26.02
CA LEU A 135 -13.94 14.44 -25.05
C LEU A 135 -15.46 14.66 -24.92
N PRO A 136 -15.99 14.71 -23.70
CA PRO A 136 -17.36 15.10 -23.49
C PRO A 136 -17.57 16.58 -23.93
N PRO A 137 -18.78 16.94 -24.38
CA PRO A 137 -19.05 18.32 -24.81
C PRO A 137 -18.91 19.33 -23.67
N HIS A 138 -19.11 18.90 -22.44
CA HIS A 138 -18.94 19.71 -21.23
C HIS A 138 -18.25 18.90 -20.17
N ARG A 139 -17.16 19.46 -19.63
CA ARG A 139 -16.45 18.92 -18.46
C ARG A 139 -16.99 19.59 -17.21
N THR A 140 -17.32 18.77 -16.19
CA THR A 140 -17.71 19.31 -14.89
C THR A 140 -16.48 19.57 -14.00
N LEU A 141 -16.67 20.36 -12.96
CA LEU A 141 -15.64 20.63 -11.95
C LEU A 141 -16.17 20.15 -10.60
N ARG A 142 -15.36 19.40 -9.87
CA ARG A 142 -15.55 19.06 -8.46
C ARG A 142 -14.51 19.79 -7.64
N ALA A 143 -14.86 20.14 -6.41
CA ALA A 143 -13.92 20.83 -5.52
C ALA A 143 -13.83 20.12 -4.18
N ARG A 144 -12.63 19.69 -3.82
CA ARG A 144 -12.33 19.04 -2.54
C ARG A 144 -11.72 20.08 -1.59
N PHE A 145 -12.20 20.13 -0.36
CA PHE A 145 -11.70 20.99 0.70
C PHE A 145 -11.37 20.18 1.95
N GLU A 146 -10.38 20.61 2.71
CA GLU A 146 -10.02 19.97 3.99
C GLU A 146 -11.03 20.32 5.10
N ARG A 147 -11.61 21.52 5.06
CA ARG A 147 -12.57 22.04 6.05
C ARG A 147 -13.66 22.85 5.38
N TRP A 148 -14.85 22.87 5.98
CA TRP A 148 -15.98 23.67 5.51
C TRP A 148 -15.65 25.15 5.41
N GLU A 149 -14.87 25.69 6.35
CA GLU A 149 -14.49 27.09 6.38
C GLU A 149 -13.66 27.56 5.17
N GLN A 150 -13.06 26.62 4.43
CA GLN A 150 -12.34 26.92 3.18
C GLN A 150 -13.26 27.05 1.97
N VAL A 151 -14.53 26.58 2.07
CA VAL A 151 -15.47 26.58 0.94
C VAL A 151 -15.89 28.00 0.60
N PRO A 152 -15.55 28.55 -0.57
CA PRO A 152 -16.02 29.86 -1.01
C PRO A 152 -17.40 29.76 -1.65
N GLU A 153 -18.13 30.89 -1.71
CA GLU A 153 -19.46 30.95 -2.33
C GLU A 153 -19.44 30.52 -3.81
N GLN A 154 -18.37 30.85 -4.53
CA GLN A 154 -18.17 30.44 -5.92
C GLN A 154 -18.20 28.92 -6.11
N ALA A 155 -17.72 28.15 -5.13
CA ALA A 155 -17.77 26.69 -5.18
C ALA A 155 -19.22 26.19 -5.08
N LEU A 156 -20.05 26.81 -4.27
CA LEU A 156 -21.42 26.39 -4.00
C LEU A 156 -22.28 26.39 -5.27
N SER A 157 -22.10 27.36 -6.16
CA SER A 157 -22.88 27.49 -7.42
C SER A 157 -22.19 26.88 -8.64
N GLY A 158 -20.87 26.74 -8.61
CA GLY A 158 -20.08 26.49 -9.81
C GLY A 158 -19.41 25.13 -9.92
N VAL A 159 -19.64 24.21 -8.98
CA VAL A 159 -19.10 22.86 -9.06
C VAL A 159 -20.22 21.81 -9.10
N GLU A 160 -19.93 20.67 -9.66
CA GLU A 160 -20.84 19.51 -9.68
C GLU A 160 -21.00 18.97 -8.26
N TYR A 161 -19.89 18.66 -7.59
CA TYR A 161 -19.84 18.21 -6.21
C TYR A 161 -18.80 18.94 -5.41
N LEU A 162 -19.14 19.20 -4.14
CA LEU A 162 -18.19 19.47 -3.07
C LEU A 162 -17.69 18.12 -2.53
N ILE A 163 -16.42 18.03 -2.13
CA ILE A 163 -15.86 16.86 -1.48
C ILE A 163 -15.25 17.33 -0.15
N LEU A 164 -15.71 16.78 0.96
CA LEU A 164 -15.26 17.12 2.30
C LEU A 164 -14.98 15.88 3.13
N PRO A 165 -13.94 15.86 3.97
CA PRO A 165 -13.72 14.75 4.88
C PRO A 165 -14.99 14.45 5.70
N ILE A 166 -15.31 13.17 5.90
CA ILE A 166 -16.49 12.76 6.68
C ILE A 166 -16.49 13.35 8.10
N ALA A 167 -15.31 13.67 8.64
CA ALA A 167 -15.17 14.37 9.92
C ALA A 167 -15.75 15.80 9.91
N GLN A 168 -16.03 16.36 8.74
CA GLN A 168 -16.64 17.69 8.55
C GLN A 168 -18.16 17.63 8.30
N ALA A 169 -18.77 16.45 8.28
CA ALA A 169 -20.18 16.27 7.90
C ALA A 169 -21.13 17.18 8.71
N ASP A 170 -20.89 17.34 10.01
CA ASP A 170 -21.72 18.19 10.90
C ASP A 170 -21.58 19.68 10.60
N ARG A 171 -20.53 20.10 9.86
CA ARG A 171 -20.31 21.49 9.45
C ARG A 171 -21.03 21.88 8.18
N VAL A 172 -21.42 20.86 7.37
CA VAL A 172 -22.09 21.08 6.08
C VAL A 172 -23.56 21.46 6.31
N PRO A 173 -24.00 22.66 5.92
CA PRO A 173 -25.39 23.06 5.99
C PRO A 173 -26.30 22.09 5.20
N ARG A 174 -27.52 21.93 5.66
CA ARG A 174 -28.45 20.92 5.13
C ARG A 174 -28.72 21.11 3.64
N GLU A 175 -28.82 22.35 3.19
CA GLU A 175 -29.06 22.73 1.79
C GLU A 175 -27.92 22.36 0.82
N TRP A 176 -26.70 22.06 1.33
CA TRP A 176 -25.55 21.69 0.51
C TRP A 176 -25.21 20.20 0.55
N ARG A 177 -25.90 19.41 1.38
CA ARG A 177 -25.59 17.98 1.57
C ARG A 177 -25.79 17.17 0.30
N GLU A 178 -26.87 17.40 -0.44
CA GLU A 178 -27.14 16.72 -1.72
C GLU A 178 -26.08 16.99 -2.80
N LYS A 179 -25.29 18.03 -2.61
CA LYS A 179 -24.16 18.40 -3.47
C LYS A 179 -22.80 18.06 -2.86
N THR A 180 -22.77 17.39 -1.72
CA THR A 180 -21.54 17.07 -0.99
C THR A 180 -21.31 15.57 -0.94
N LEU A 181 -20.13 15.14 -1.42
CA LEU A 181 -19.54 13.82 -1.21
C LEU A 181 -18.70 13.84 0.06
N LEU A 182 -18.83 12.83 0.89
CA LEU A 182 -18.04 12.66 2.12
C LEU A 182 -16.81 11.80 1.84
N GLU A 183 -15.62 12.44 1.83
CA GLU A 183 -14.33 11.75 1.68
C GLU A 183 -14.03 10.93 2.94
N LEU A 184 -13.77 9.63 2.76
CA LEU A 184 -13.35 8.76 3.85
C LEU A 184 -11.83 8.86 4.08
N PRO A 185 -11.34 8.65 5.33
CA PRO A 185 -9.91 8.74 5.64
C PRO A 185 -9.09 7.77 4.79
N ARG A 186 -8.21 8.28 3.93
CA ARG A 186 -7.36 7.46 3.04
C ARG A 186 -6.58 6.37 3.77
N VAL A 187 -6.17 6.67 5.01
CA VAL A 187 -5.41 5.75 5.86
C VAL A 187 -6.15 5.57 7.17
N MET A 188 -6.44 4.33 7.53
CA MET A 188 -7.15 3.97 8.77
C MET A 188 -6.29 3.04 9.60
N PHE A 189 -6.13 3.36 10.90
CA PHE A 189 -5.42 2.53 11.87
C PHE A 189 -6.20 2.45 13.18
N GLY A 190 -6.35 1.23 13.70
CA GLY A 190 -6.97 0.99 15.00
C GLY A 190 -8.38 1.57 15.10
N ALA A 191 -8.65 2.35 16.14
CA ALA A 191 -9.97 2.92 16.41
C ALA A 191 -10.55 3.83 15.30
N LEU A 192 -9.72 4.29 14.33
CA LEU A 192 -10.20 5.12 13.25
C LEU A 192 -11.12 4.36 12.27
N GLU A 193 -10.92 3.05 12.13
CA GLU A 193 -11.81 2.21 11.31
C GLU A 193 -13.22 2.16 11.91
N GLU A 194 -13.32 1.92 13.22
CA GLU A 194 -14.60 1.92 13.94
C GLU A 194 -15.26 3.30 13.96
N ASP A 195 -14.47 4.35 14.14
CA ASP A 195 -14.96 5.74 14.07
C ASP A 195 -15.51 6.07 12.69
N THR A 196 -14.81 5.66 11.63
CA THR A 196 -15.26 5.84 10.24
C THR A 196 -16.58 5.10 9.99
N ALA A 197 -16.70 3.84 10.46
CA ALA A 197 -17.94 3.07 10.32
C ALA A 197 -19.11 3.73 11.05
N ARG A 198 -18.89 4.24 12.27
CA ARG A 198 -19.92 4.98 13.02
C ARG A 198 -20.35 6.25 12.31
N ARG A 199 -19.42 7.02 11.72
CA ARG A 199 -19.73 8.23 10.94
C ARG A 199 -20.51 7.92 9.67
N ILE A 200 -20.18 6.84 8.97
CA ILE A 200 -20.95 6.38 7.82
C ILE A 200 -22.39 6.09 8.26
N ALA A 201 -22.58 5.30 9.31
CA ALA A 201 -23.91 4.98 9.84
C ALA A 201 -24.71 6.24 10.27
N ALA A 202 -24.04 7.26 10.79
CA ALA A 202 -24.68 8.52 11.19
C ALA A 202 -25.02 9.44 10.00
N THR A 203 -24.37 9.26 8.84
CA THR A 203 -24.52 10.17 7.68
C THR A 203 -25.25 9.56 6.49
N GLN A 204 -25.45 8.24 6.45
CA GLN A 204 -26.04 7.55 5.30
C GLN A 204 -27.45 8.06 4.92
N ASP A 205 -28.25 8.48 5.90
CA ASP A 205 -29.60 8.99 5.71
C ASP A 205 -29.69 10.53 5.94
N ALA A 206 -28.54 11.21 6.00
CA ALA A 206 -28.49 12.63 6.29
C ALA A 206 -28.58 13.53 5.05
N GLY A 207 -28.84 12.96 3.87
CA GLY A 207 -29.06 13.68 2.60
C GLY A 207 -27.76 14.06 1.87
N PHE A 208 -26.62 13.43 2.15
CA PHE A 208 -25.39 13.60 1.37
C PHE A 208 -25.45 12.90 0.02
N ALA A 209 -24.70 13.41 -0.96
CA ALA A 209 -24.65 12.82 -2.31
C ALA A 209 -24.02 11.40 -2.33
N GLY A 210 -23.21 11.07 -1.34
CA GLY A 210 -22.54 9.79 -1.20
C GLY A 210 -21.17 9.91 -0.58
N TYR A 211 -20.33 8.91 -0.81
CA TYR A 211 -19.01 8.79 -0.21
C TYR A 211 -17.90 8.74 -1.27
N GLU A 212 -16.84 9.50 -1.08
CA GLU A 212 -15.62 9.34 -1.86
C GLU A 212 -14.71 8.31 -1.18
N VAL A 213 -14.46 7.20 -1.88
CA VAL A 213 -13.69 6.07 -1.40
C VAL A 213 -12.29 6.07 -2.01
N SER A 214 -11.27 6.05 -1.16
CA SER A 214 -9.85 6.14 -1.54
C SER A 214 -9.00 5.00 -0.95
N ASN A 215 -9.67 3.94 -0.45
CA ASN A 215 -9.04 2.76 0.11
C ASN A 215 -9.96 1.55 -0.16
N ILE A 216 -9.37 0.39 -0.42
CA ILE A 216 -10.14 -0.84 -0.73
C ILE A 216 -11.08 -1.24 0.41
N ALA A 217 -10.71 -0.99 1.67
CA ALA A 217 -11.56 -1.25 2.83
C ALA A 217 -12.86 -0.44 2.82
N HIS A 218 -12.86 0.74 2.20
CA HIS A 218 -14.06 1.59 2.09
C HIS A 218 -15.16 0.94 1.27
N LEU A 219 -14.80 0.14 0.25
CA LEU A 219 -15.78 -0.59 -0.57
C LEU A 219 -16.63 -1.55 0.26
N ARG A 220 -16.02 -2.12 1.32
CA ARG A 220 -16.74 -2.94 2.29
C ARG A 220 -17.61 -2.10 3.24
N LEU A 221 -17.05 -1.00 3.74
CA LEU A 221 -17.74 -0.11 4.69
C LEU A 221 -18.95 0.58 4.08
N CYS A 222 -18.89 0.93 2.78
CA CYS A 222 -19.94 1.63 2.06
C CYS A 222 -20.78 0.69 1.16
N ARG A 223 -20.75 -0.62 1.40
CA ARG A 223 -21.53 -1.57 0.59
C ARG A 223 -23.03 -1.19 0.56
N GLY A 224 -23.58 -1.00 -0.65
CA GLY A 224 -24.98 -0.61 -0.84
C GLY A 224 -25.24 0.89 -0.73
N LEU A 225 -24.24 1.71 -0.44
CA LEU A 225 -24.32 3.17 -0.41
C LEU A 225 -23.77 3.78 -1.70
N PRO A 226 -24.18 5.00 -2.08
CA PRO A 226 -23.60 5.71 -3.22
C PRO A 226 -22.10 5.96 -3.01
N MET A 227 -21.27 5.52 -3.96
CA MET A 227 -19.81 5.65 -3.88
C MET A 227 -19.22 6.28 -5.14
N THR A 228 -18.21 7.13 -4.95
CA THR A 228 -17.32 7.61 -6.01
C THR A 228 -15.87 7.23 -5.67
N GLY A 229 -15.04 6.95 -6.67
CA GLY A 229 -13.65 6.59 -6.46
C GLY A 229 -12.74 7.81 -6.43
N GLY A 230 -12.01 7.99 -5.33
CA GLY A 230 -10.94 9.00 -5.19
C GLY A 230 -9.58 8.48 -5.67
N PHE A 231 -8.58 9.38 -5.76
CA PHE A 231 -7.26 9.06 -6.33
C PHE A 231 -6.49 7.97 -5.55
N GLY A 232 -6.82 7.74 -4.29
CA GLY A 232 -6.20 6.71 -3.46
C GLY A 232 -6.52 5.27 -3.89
N LEU A 233 -7.47 5.05 -4.80
CA LEU A 233 -7.72 3.76 -5.44
C LEU A 233 -6.68 3.40 -6.50
N ASN A 234 -5.78 4.31 -6.86
CA ASN A 234 -4.67 4.11 -7.80
C ASN A 234 -5.12 3.58 -9.17
N VAL A 235 -6.17 4.19 -9.73
CA VAL A 235 -6.67 3.83 -11.06
C VAL A 235 -5.71 4.33 -12.13
N THR A 236 -5.00 3.40 -12.79
CA THR A 236 -3.96 3.70 -13.78
C THR A 236 -4.25 3.12 -15.17
N ASN A 237 -5.29 2.30 -15.31
CA ASN A 237 -5.65 1.67 -16.58
C ASN A 237 -7.15 1.33 -16.62
N ASN A 238 -7.63 0.96 -17.82
CA ASN A 238 -9.03 0.66 -18.03
C ASN A 238 -9.53 -0.57 -17.25
N LEU A 239 -8.70 -1.59 -17.05
CA LEU A 239 -9.11 -2.79 -16.31
C LEU A 239 -9.39 -2.46 -14.84
N ALA A 240 -8.52 -1.66 -14.22
CA ALA A 240 -8.74 -1.21 -12.84
C ALA A 240 -9.99 -0.32 -12.75
N ALA A 241 -10.18 0.61 -13.71
CA ALA A 241 -11.37 1.46 -13.75
C ALA A 241 -12.66 0.64 -13.92
N GLN A 242 -12.64 -0.35 -14.81
CA GLN A 242 -13.76 -1.26 -15.05
C GLN A 242 -14.09 -2.07 -13.79
N TYR A 243 -13.07 -2.63 -13.14
CA TYR A 243 -13.26 -3.38 -11.89
C TYR A 243 -13.98 -2.56 -10.81
N TYR A 244 -13.59 -1.30 -10.63
CA TYR A 244 -14.27 -0.42 -9.67
C TYR A 244 -15.67 -0.02 -10.12
N ALA A 245 -15.90 0.17 -11.41
CA ALA A 245 -17.24 0.39 -11.95
C ALA A 245 -18.17 -0.79 -11.67
N ASP A 246 -17.67 -2.03 -11.87
CA ASP A 246 -18.41 -3.27 -11.59
C ASP A 246 -18.71 -3.45 -10.09
N LEU A 247 -17.86 -2.92 -9.20
CA LEU A 247 -18.10 -2.86 -7.76
C LEU A 247 -19.10 -1.78 -7.34
N GLY A 248 -19.65 -1.03 -8.29
CA GLY A 248 -20.74 -0.07 -8.05
C GLY A 248 -20.32 1.39 -7.88
N LEU A 249 -19.07 1.75 -8.16
CA LEU A 249 -18.69 3.16 -8.13
C LEU A 249 -19.38 3.94 -9.26
N SER A 250 -19.94 5.09 -8.93
CA SER A 250 -20.63 5.98 -9.87
C SER A 250 -19.69 6.86 -10.69
N SER A 251 -18.44 7.00 -10.27
CA SER A 251 -17.35 7.64 -11.02
C SER A 251 -16.01 7.21 -10.45
N VAL A 252 -14.91 7.35 -11.20
CA VAL A 252 -13.55 7.02 -10.75
C VAL A 252 -12.57 8.15 -11.06
N LEU A 253 -11.68 8.45 -10.13
CA LEU A 253 -10.61 9.41 -10.32
C LEU A 253 -9.35 8.69 -10.76
N ILE A 254 -8.80 9.08 -11.93
CA ILE A 254 -7.56 8.55 -12.48
C ILE A 254 -6.39 9.15 -11.72
N LEU A 255 -5.38 8.32 -11.44
CA LEU A 255 -4.18 8.75 -10.72
C LEU A 255 -3.42 9.84 -11.51
N PRO A 256 -2.93 10.92 -10.87
CA PRO A 256 -2.18 11.99 -11.56
C PRO A 256 -0.84 11.58 -12.19
N GLU A 257 -0.44 10.32 -12.04
CA GLU A 257 0.75 9.73 -12.65
C GLU A 257 0.50 9.16 -14.05
N VAL A 258 -0.77 9.06 -14.46
CA VAL A 258 -1.16 8.54 -15.78
C VAL A 258 -0.97 9.61 -16.85
N LYS A 259 -0.32 9.24 -17.94
CA LYS A 259 -0.07 10.13 -19.07
C LYS A 259 -1.35 10.41 -19.85
N ASP A 260 -1.49 11.60 -20.42
CA ASP A 260 -2.65 12.05 -21.18
C ASP A 260 -3.06 11.07 -22.30
N SER A 261 -2.08 10.54 -23.04
CA SER A 261 -2.34 9.52 -24.09
C SER A 261 -3.04 8.27 -23.54
N ASP A 262 -2.75 7.90 -22.31
CA ASP A 262 -3.29 6.68 -21.69
C ASP A 262 -4.62 6.95 -21.00
N ILE A 263 -4.83 8.17 -20.51
CA ILE A 263 -6.12 8.63 -19.95
C ILE A 263 -7.25 8.42 -20.94
N SER A 264 -7.04 8.69 -22.23
CA SER A 264 -8.04 8.51 -23.29
C SER A 264 -8.50 7.05 -23.49
N THR A 265 -7.72 6.09 -23.02
CA THR A 265 -8.04 4.64 -23.07
C THR A 265 -8.80 4.13 -21.82
N ILE A 266 -9.06 5.01 -20.85
CA ILE A 266 -9.75 4.66 -19.61
C ILE A 266 -11.22 5.10 -19.72
N ALA A 267 -12.09 4.17 -20.11
CA ALA A 267 -13.52 4.42 -20.33
C ALA A 267 -14.37 3.26 -19.78
N PRO A 268 -14.46 3.14 -18.44
CA PRO A 268 -15.25 2.09 -17.82
C PRO A 268 -16.75 2.26 -18.10
N THR A 269 -17.47 1.13 -18.12
CA THR A 269 -18.92 1.11 -18.32
C THR A 269 -19.59 0.26 -17.26
N ARG A 270 -20.84 0.54 -16.95
CA ARG A 270 -21.70 -0.31 -16.12
C ARG A 270 -23.10 -0.37 -16.71
N ASP A 271 -23.63 -1.57 -16.89
CA ASP A 271 -24.93 -1.80 -17.54
C ASP A 271 -25.04 -1.11 -18.91
N GLY A 272 -23.95 -1.14 -19.69
CA GLY A 272 -23.86 -0.49 -21.01
C GLY A 272 -23.79 1.04 -20.99
N LYS A 273 -23.71 1.67 -19.82
CA LYS A 273 -23.60 3.13 -19.67
C LYS A 273 -22.18 3.52 -19.24
N PRO A 274 -21.62 4.62 -19.79
CA PRO A 274 -20.32 5.13 -19.35
C PRO A 274 -20.32 5.45 -17.85
N VAL A 275 -19.25 5.07 -17.15
CA VAL A 275 -18.97 5.52 -15.79
C VAL A 275 -17.98 6.69 -15.88
N PRO A 276 -18.36 7.89 -15.39
CA PRO A 276 -17.55 9.08 -15.49
C PRO A 276 -16.15 8.91 -14.90
N THR A 277 -15.13 9.43 -15.60
CA THR A 277 -13.75 9.47 -15.12
C THR A 277 -13.30 10.92 -14.91
N GLY A 278 -12.43 11.13 -13.95
CA GLY A 278 -11.86 12.44 -13.64
C GLY A 278 -10.37 12.41 -13.37
N VAL A 279 -9.79 13.60 -13.29
CA VAL A 279 -8.38 13.82 -12.91
C VAL A 279 -8.28 15.01 -11.96
N ILE A 280 -7.18 15.08 -11.19
CA ILE A 280 -6.87 16.27 -10.40
C ILE A 280 -6.35 17.35 -11.34
N THR A 281 -7.06 18.47 -11.41
CA THR A 281 -6.71 19.64 -12.24
C THR A 281 -6.02 20.74 -11.46
N TYR A 282 -6.18 20.73 -10.16
CA TYR A 282 -5.47 21.63 -9.23
C TYR A 282 -5.22 20.90 -7.90
N GLY A 283 -4.07 21.12 -7.28
CA GLY A 283 -3.82 20.81 -5.88
C GLY A 283 -2.38 20.47 -5.53
N HIS A 284 -2.05 20.66 -4.25
CA HIS A 284 -0.83 20.17 -3.65
C HIS A 284 -0.94 18.67 -3.38
N MET A 285 -0.24 17.86 -4.18
CA MET A 285 -0.32 16.41 -4.05
C MET A 285 0.33 15.91 -2.75
N PRO A 286 -0.31 14.98 -2.03
CA PRO A 286 0.30 14.30 -0.90
C PRO A 286 1.41 13.35 -1.38
N LEU A 287 2.66 13.68 -1.05
CA LEU A 287 3.84 12.88 -1.43
C LEU A 287 4.10 11.74 -0.46
N MET A 288 3.79 11.95 0.83
CA MET A 288 4.06 10.95 1.86
C MET A 288 3.01 11.04 2.97
N VAL A 289 2.61 9.88 3.46
CA VAL A 289 1.80 9.74 4.67
C VAL A 289 2.60 8.92 5.69
N THR A 290 2.76 9.43 6.92
CA THR A 290 3.54 8.77 7.96
C THR A 290 2.86 8.84 9.32
N ARG A 291 3.03 7.80 10.13
CA ARG A 291 2.62 7.81 11.55
C ARG A 291 3.66 8.49 12.45
N ALA A 292 4.93 8.43 12.09
CA ALA A 292 5.97 9.16 12.78
C ALA A 292 5.84 10.66 12.49
N CYS A 293 5.96 11.50 13.53
CA CYS A 293 5.92 12.94 13.34
C CYS A 293 7.31 13.47 12.95
N PRO A 294 7.50 14.01 11.75
CA PRO A 294 8.79 14.57 11.36
C PRO A 294 9.13 15.85 12.12
N LEU A 295 8.15 16.46 12.79
CA LEU A 295 8.30 17.70 13.57
C LEU A 295 8.46 17.43 15.09
N GLN A 296 8.41 16.17 15.53
CA GLN A 296 8.45 15.80 16.96
C GLN A 296 9.70 16.28 17.69
N ASN A 297 10.80 16.48 16.97
CA ASN A 297 12.05 17.01 17.54
C ASN A 297 12.03 18.53 17.75
N ILE A 298 11.03 19.23 17.21
CA ILE A 298 10.91 20.69 17.24
C ILE A 298 9.80 21.10 18.20
N HIS A 299 8.69 20.36 18.20
CA HIS A 299 7.48 20.63 18.99
C HIS A 299 6.97 19.37 19.67
N ASP A 300 6.41 19.51 20.87
CA ASP A 300 5.54 18.48 21.46
C ASP A 300 4.12 18.58 20.87
N CYS A 301 3.36 17.50 20.97
CA CYS A 301 2.00 17.45 20.43
C CYS A 301 0.99 18.33 21.20
N ALA A 302 1.28 18.73 22.42
CA ALA A 302 0.40 19.52 23.25
C ALA A 302 0.35 20.99 22.81
N HIS A 303 1.48 21.49 22.29
CA HIS A 303 1.66 22.88 21.87
C HIS A 303 1.80 23.02 20.35
N CYS A 304 1.46 21.97 19.58
CA CYS A 304 1.61 21.94 18.13
C CYS A 304 0.31 22.40 17.45
N ASP A 305 0.42 23.32 16.50
CA ASP A 305 -0.68 23.76 15.62
C ASP A 305 -1.06 22.75 14.53
N LYS A 306 -0.45 21.55 14.57
CA LYS A 306 -0.63 20.44 13.60
C LYS A 306 -0.16 20.78 12.19
N THR A 307 0.65 21.80 12.04
CA THR A 307 1.24 22.24 10.78
C THR A 307 2.76 22.32 10.89
N GLY A 308 3.45 22.33 9.77
CA GLY A 308 4.89 22.52 9.72
C GLY A 308 5.46 22.49 8.33
N LEU A 309 6.77 22.67 8.25
CA LEU A 309 7.51 22.69 7.00
C LEU A 309 8.75 21.78 7.13
N LEU A 310 8.97 20.94 6.13
CA LEU A 310 10.25 20.26 5.91
C LEU A 310 11.00 20.98 4.79
N THR A 311 12.27 21.23 4.99
CA THR A 311 13.11 21.88 3.97
C THR A 311 14.13 20.87 3.45
N ASP A 312 14.20 20.70 2.13
CA ASP A 312 15.18 19.83 1.48
C ASP A 312 16.54 20.53 1.26
N ARG A 313 17.49 19.83 0.66
CA ARG A 313 18.83 20.36 0.36
C ARG A 313 18.82 21.51 -0.67
N LYS A 314 17.74 21.67 -1.42
CA LYS A 314 17.56 22.75 -2.41
C LYS A 314 16.71 23.89 -1.86
N ALA A 315 16.54 23.96 -0.53
CA ALA A 315 15.72 24.94 0.18
C ALA A 315 14.22 24.94 -0.23
N LYS A 316 13.71 23.88 -0.89
CA LYS A 316 12.28 23.73 -1.13
C LYS A 316 11.57 23.33 0.16
N LYS A 317 10.44 23.99 0.43
CA LYS A 317 9.66 23.87 1.67
C LYS A 317 8.45 22.98 1.42
N PHE A 318 8.43 21.80 1.99
CA PHE A 318 7.35 20.83 1.89
C PHE A 318 6.39 21.01 3.07
N PRO A 319 5.14 21.42 2.83
CA PRO A 319 4.16 21.56 3.88
C PRO A 319 3.82 20.22 4.53
N VAL A 320 3.68 20.24 5.85
CA VAL A 320 3.26 19.08 6.66
C VAL A 320 1.95 19.42 7.34
N ARG A 321 0.97 18.53 7.27
CA ARG A 321 -0.29 18.60 8.02
C ARG A 321 -0.47 17.33 8.86
N CYS A 322 -0.94 17.52 10.09
CA CYS A 322 -1.24 16.42 10.99
C CYS A 322 -2.76 16.29 11.17
N GLY A 323 -3.30 15.10 10.90
CA GLY A 323 -4.71 14.80 11.08
C GLY A 323 -4.96 13.30 11.16
N LEU A 324 -6.00 12.87 11.89
CA LEU A 324 -6.45 11.48 11.96
C LEU A 324 -5.33 10.48 12.30
N GLY A 325 -4.38 10.88 13.18
CA GLY A 325 -3.28 10.03 13.63
C GLY A 325 -2.11 9.88 12.64
N VAL A 326 -2.17 10.54 11.49
CA VAL A 326 -1.11 10.54 10.48
C VAL A 326 -0.63 11.96 10.16
N ARG A 327 0.53 12.06 9.51
CA ARG A 327 1.11 13.30 9.00
C ARG A 327 1.26 13.15 7.49
N THR A 328 0.73 14.12 6.78
CA THR A 328 0.83 14.18 5.32
C THR A 328 1.81 15.26 4.94
N ILE A 329 2.76 14.90 4.09
CA ILE A 329 3.74 15.82 3.52
C ILE A 329 3.30 16.11 2.09
N TYR A 330 3.12 17.38 1.77
CA TYR A 330 2.61 17.82 0.47
C TYR A 330 3.71 18.33 -0.44
N ASN A 331 3.49 18.22 -1.74
CA ASN A 331 4.33 18.86 -2.75
C ASN A 331 4.32 20.39 -2.52
N PRO A 332 5.49 21.04 -2.52
CA PRO A 332 5.58 22.51 -2.35
C PRO A 332 4.89 23.29 -3.45
N VAL A 333 4.75 22.72 -4.64
CA VAL A 333 4.07 23.37 -5.77
C VAL A 333 2.81 22.57 -6.16
N PRO A 334 1.68 23.23 -6.47
CA PRO A 334 0.47 22.54 -6.88
C PRO A 334 0.58 22.02 -8.32
N ILE A 335 -0.19 20.98 -8.62
CA ILE A 335 -0.59 20.70 -10.01
C ILE A 335 -1.54 21.81 -10.44
N TYR A 336 -1.41 22.27 -11.69
CA TYR A 336 -2.38 23.16 -12.32
C TYR A 336 -2.60 22.80 -13.79
N MET A 337 -3.87 22.59 -14.15
CA MET A 337 -4.34 22.26 -15.50
C MET A 337 -5.49 23.15 -15.95
N GLY A 338 -5.85 24.17 -15.17
CA GLY A 338 -6.98 25.05 -15.43
C GLY A 338 -6.89 25.79 -16.76
N ASP A 339 -5.70 26.17 -17.18
CA ASP A 339 -5.41 26.84 -18.47
C ASP A 339 -5.38 25.89 -19.68
N LYS A 340 -5.61 24.59 -19.49
CA LYS A 340 -5.58 23.56 -20.53
C LYS A 340 -6.88 22.75 -20.57
N PRO A 341 -8.04 23.38 -20.83
CA PRO A 341 -9.34 22.70 -20.72
C PRO A 341 -9.54 21.52 -21.66
N GLY A 342 -8.82 21.50 -22.80
CA GLY A 342 -8.90 20.41 -23.79
C GLY A 342 -7.80 19.35 -23.69
N ALA A 343 -6.88 19.45 -22.71
CA ALA A 343 -5.69 18.60 -22.70
C ALA A 343 -5.93 17.18 -22.18
N LEU A 344 -6.92 16.94 -21.32
CA LEU A 344 -7.16 15.65 -20.70
C LEU A 344 -8.55 15.14 -21.06
N THR A 345 -8.63 13.91 -21.58
CA THR A 345 -9.89 13.31 -22.05
C THR A 345 -10.64 12.65 -20.90
N VAL A 346 -11.30 13.47 -20.07
CA VAL A 346 -12.08 13.06 -18.88
C VAL A 346 -13.40 13.82 -18.77
N ASP A 347 -14.35 13.29 -17.97
CA ASP A 347 -15.66 13.91 -17.76
C ASP A 347 -15.61 15.06 -16.76
N TYR A 348 -14.74 14.96 -15.74
CA TYR A 348 -14.63 15.98 -14.71
C TYR A 348 -13.18 16.25 -14.28
N GLY A 349 -12.95 17.48 -13.82
CA GLY A 349 -11.74 17.85 -13.12
C GLY A 349 -11.99 17.96 -11.62
N VAL A 350 -10.96 17.76 -10.81
CA VAL A 350 -11.01 18.00 -9.35
C VAL A 350 -10.03 19.08 -8.96
N ALA A 351 -10.52 20.16 -8.37
CA ALA A 351 -9.72 21.12 -7.64
C ALA A 351 -9.55 20.62 -6.19
N TYR A 352 -8.34 20.19 -5.85
CA TYR A 352 -8.02 19.50 -4.58
C TYR A 352 -7.36 20.47 -3.60
N PHE A 353 -8.17 21.24 -2.84
CA PHE A 353 -7.71 22.23 -1.86
C PHE A 353 -7.33 21.56 -0.53
N THR A 354 -6.15 21.89 -0.03
CA THR A 354 -5.58 21.31 1.21
C THR A 354 -4.96 22.37 2.11
N LEU A 355 -4.18 23.29 1.54
CA LEU A 355 -3.36 24.29 2.24
C LEU A 355 -3.96 25.69 2.17
N GLU A 356 -4.76 25.92 1.15
CA GLU A 356 -5.27 27.19 0.71
C GLU A 356 -6.29 27.78 1.70
N SER A 357 -6.32 29.11 1.79
CA SER A 357 -7.41 29.85 2.45
C SER A 357 -8.67 29.85 1.59
N ARG A 358 -9.77 30.35 2.13
CA ARG A 358 -11.02 30.52 1.38
C ARG A 358 -10.85 31.46 0.18
N GLU A 359 -10.13 32.55 0.38
CA GLU A 359 -9.86 33.56 -0.62
C GLU A 359 -8.98 33.04 -1.75
N GLU A 360 -7.93 32.30 -1.40
CA GLU A 360 -7.07 31.62 -2.38
C GLU A 360 -7.85 30.58 -3.17
N ALA A 361 -8.68 29.78 -2.51
CA ALA A 361 -9.52 28.79 -3.17
C ALA A 361 -10.54 29.45 -4.13
N ALA A 362 -11.12 30.59 -3.75
CA ALA A 362 -12.00 31.37 -4.62
C ALA A 362 -11.27 31.84 -5.89
N ALA A 363 -10.12 32.48 -5.73
CA ALA A 363 -9.32 32.98 -6.84
C ALA A 363 -8.89 31.85 -7.80
N ILE A 364 -8.51 30.70 -7.26
CA ILE A 364 -8.12 29.54 -8.07
C ILE A 364 -9.32 28.95 -8.83
N LEU A 365 -10.49 28.84 -8.20
CA LEU A 365 -11.71 28.38 -8.89
C LEU A 365 -12.08 29.32 -10.03
N ASP A 366 -11.98 30.63 -9.83
CA ASP A 366 -12.25 31.61 -10.87
C ASP A 366 -11.23 31.52 -12.02
N SER A 367 -9.94 31.31 -11.70
CA SER A 367 -8.89 31.09 -12.69
C SER A 367 -9.15 29.81 -13.53
N ILE A 368 -9.57 28.71 -12.90
CA ILE A 368 -9.93 27.47 -13.59
C ILE A 368 -11.11 27.68 -14.54
N ARG A 369 -12.14 28.38 -14.11
CA ARG A 369 -13.35 28.66 -14.92
C ARG A 369 -13.04 29.56 -16.11
N GLN A 370 -12.16 30.53 -15.92
CA GLN A 370 -11.75 31.47 -16.96
C GLN A 370 -10.65 30.91 -17.86
N HIS A 371 -10.18 29.70 -17.58
CA HIS A 371 -9.00 29.10 -18.23
C HIS A 371 -7.76 30.01 -18.18
N ALA A 372 -7.63 30.78 -17.10
CA ALA A 372 -6.54 31.70 -16.90
C ALA A 372 -5.22 30.96 -16.55
N PRO A 373 -4.06 31.54 -16.88
CA PRO A 373 -2.77 31.07 -16.40
C PRO A 373 -2.73 31.09 -14.86
N PHE A 374 -1.97 30.18 -14.27
CA PHE A 374 -1.73 30.16 -12.83
C PHE A 374 -0.67 31.21 -12.45
N GLU A 375 -0.96 32.00 -11.44
CA GLU A 375 -0.01 32.95 -10.88
C GLU A 375 0.88 32.26 -9.83
N GLY A 376 2.15 32.08 -10.13
CA GLY A 376 3.13 31.47 -9.24
C GLY A 376 3.77 30.16 -9.78
N GLU A 377 4.55 29.51 -8.92
CA GLU A 377 5.16 28.21 -9.27
C GLU A 377 4.10 27.09 -9.28
N PHE A 378 4.06 26.31 -10.34
CA PHE A 378 3.18 25.13 -10.46
C PHE A 378 3.85 24.01 -11.27
N THR A 379 3.21 22.84 -11.28
CA THR A 379 3.62 21.70 -12.09
C THR A 379 2.45 21.17 -12.90
N ARG A 380 2.73 20.51 -14.02
CA ARG A 380 1.75 19.73 -14.78
C ARG A 380 1.64 18.29 -14.28
N GLY A 381 2.30 17.97 -13.15
CA GLY A 381 2.42 16.58 -12.70
C GLY A 381 3.12 15.72 -13.75
N LEU A 382 2.62 14.50 -13.91
CA LEU A 382 3.12 13.55 -14.91
C LEU A 382 2.24 13.44 -16.15
N TYR A 383 1.20 14.25 -16.29
CA TYR A 383 0.22 14.16 -17.38
C TYR A 383 0.83 14.21 -18.80
N PHE A 384 1.94 14.93 -18.98
CA PHE A 384 2.61 15.02 -20.30
C PHE A 384 3.91 14.23 -20.39
N LYS A 385 4.43 13.71 -19.29
CA LYS A 385 5.71 12.99 -19.27
C LYS A 385 5.55 11.50 -19.00
N GLY A 386 4.52 11.12 -18.22
CA GLY A 386 4.36 9.77 -17.72
C GLY A 386 5.40 9.39 -16.65
N THR A 387 5.31 8.16 -16.17
CA THR A 387 6.31 7.48 -15.34
C THR A 387 7.17 6.62 -16.27
N ASN A 388 8.31 7.09 -16.72
CA ASN A 388 9.27 6.26 -17.46
C ASN A 388 10.24 5.58 -16.52
#